data_cd61559dd1fef1857d722dbe89776068
#
_entry.id   cd61559dd1fef1857d722dbe89776068
#
_cell.length_a   1.000
_cell.length_b   1.000
_cell.length_c   1.000
_cell.angle_alpha   90.00
_cell.angle_beta   90.00
_cell.angle_gamma   90.00
#
_symmetry.space_group_name_H-M   'P 1'
#
loop_
_entity.id
_entity.type
_entity.pdbx_description
1 polymer ?
#
loop_
_entity_poly.entity_id
_entity_poly.type
_entity_poly.pdbx_seq_one_letter_code
_entity_poly.pdbx_strand_id
1 'polypeptide(L)'
;MRTKLFAALTVVSALLIPRAVLAQQITGVVRDTSGAVLPGVTVEAASPELIEKVRTAVTDGSGQYRLIDLRPGTYSVTFSLPGFSTFKRDGLVLTSEFVATVNADMKIGSLEETITVTGESPVVDVQSAKRQYTLDSEMV
;
A
#
# COMPACT_ATOMS: atom_id res chain seq x y z
N MET A 1 -0.53 -57.75 19.08
CA MET A 1 -0.73 -56.44 19.74
C MET A 1 0.27 -55.34 19.30
N ARG A 2 1.38 -55.68 18.66
CA ARG A 2 2.42 -54.69 18.24
C ARG A 2 2.07 -53.91 16.96
N THR A 3 1.23 -54.43 16.11
CA THR A 3 0.86 -53.80 14.82
C THR A 3 -0.18 -52.67 14.94
N LYS A 4 -0.96 -52.64 15.99
CA LYS A 4 -2.00 -51.60 16.22
C LYS A 4 -1.43 -50.31 16.80
N LEU A 5 -0.24 -50.34 17.42
CA LEU A 5 0.40 -49.14 17.98
C LEU A 5 1.05 -48.28 16.89
N PHE A 6 1.52 -48.89 15.81
CA PHE A 6 2.15 -48.14 14.71
C PHE A 6 1.14 -47.39 13.82
N ALA A 7 -0.09 -47.91 13.72
CA ALA A 7 -1.16 -47.23 12.97
C ALA A 7 -1.70 -45.99 13.71
N ALA A 8 -1.67 -45.96 15.04
CA ALA A 8 -2.10 -44.81 15.80
C ALA A 8 -1.09 -43.66 15.77
N LEU A 9 0.21 -43.96 15.67
CA LEU A 9 1.27 -42.96 15.64
C LEU A 9 1.34 -42.23 14.28
N THR A 10 0.98 -42.89 13.18
CA THR A 10 0.97 -42.29 11.83
C THR A 10 -0.20 -41.31 11.63
N VAL A 11 -1.33 -41.53 12.31
CA VAL A 11 -2.50 -40.64 12.20
C VAL A 11 -2.31 -39.33 12.97
N VAL A 12 -1.58 -39.35 14.09
CA VAL A 12 -1.28 -38.14 14.86
C VAL A 12 -0.27 -37.20 14.15
N SER A 13 0.64 -37.76 13.34
CA SER A 13 1.64 -36.98 12.60
C SER A 13 1.05 -36.18 11.44
N ALA A 14 -0.10 -36.58 10.94
CA ALA A 14 -0.75 -35.90 9.78
C ALA A 14 -1.52 -34.62 10.17
N LEU A 15 -1.69 -34.35 11.47
CA LEU A 15 -2.43 -33.18 11.97
C LEU A 15 -1.56 -31.93 12.26
N LEU A 16 -0.25 -32.04 12.09
CA LEU A 16 0.72 -30.95 12.29
C LEU A 16 1.15 -30.33 10.95
N ILE A 17 0.20 -30.08 10.05
CA ILE A 17 0.48 -29.24 8.88
C ILE A 17 0.53 -27.80 9.39
N PRO A 18 1.70 -27.12 9.36
CA PRO A 18 1.75 -25.71 9.69
C PRO A 18 0.91 -24.98 8.65
N ARG A 19 -0.20 -24.39 9.07
CA ARG A 19 -0.93 -23.45 8.24
C ARG A 19 -0.02 -22.25 8.09
N ALA A 20 0.48 -22.03 6.89
CA ALA A 20 1.15 -20.78 6.54
C ALA A 20 0.12 -19.66 6.76
N VAL A 21 0.28 -18.93 7.83
CA VAL A 21 -0.45 -17.68 8.03
C VAL A 21 0.14 -16.73 7.00
N LEU A 22 -0.61 -16.46 5.94
CA LEU A 22 -0.24 -15.43 4.98
C LEU A 22 -0.34 -14.09 5.71
N ALA A 23 0.78 -13.59 6.14
CA ALA A 23 0.87 -12.25 6.73
C ALA A 23 0.54 -11.22 5.64
N GLN A 24 -0.35 -10.27 5.97
CA GLN A 24 -0.65 -9.17 5.08
C GLN A 24 0.61 -8.33 4.87
N GLN A 25 0.78 -7.86 3.66
CA GLN A 25 1.92 -7.03 3.30
C GLN A 25 1.51 -5.91 2.35
N ILE A 26 2.23 -4.80 2.44
CA ILE A 26 2.18 -3.71 1.47
C ILE A 26 3.51 -3.71 0.73
N THR A 27 3.46 -3.73 -0.59
CA THR A 27 4.63 -3.68 -1.46
C THR A 27 4.47 -2.58 -2.50
N GLY A 28 5.54 -2.21 -3.15
CA GLY A 28 5.46 -1.28 -4.27
C GLY A 28 6.83 -0.82 -4.74
N VAL A 29 6.79 0.07 -5.72
CA VAL A 29 7.96 0.71 -6.30
C VAL A 29 7.82 2.21 -6.17
N VAL A 30 8.90 2.86 -5.76
CA VAL A 30 8.97 4.32 -5.67
C VAL A 30 9.83 4.83 -6.82
N ARG A 31 9.31 5.83 -7.53
CA ARG A 31 9.95 6.50 -8.66
C ARG A 31 9.91 8.01 -8.49
N ASP A 32 10.73 8.68 -9.26
CA ASP A 32 10.59 10.12 -9.46
C ASP A 32 9.67 10.41 -10.66
N THR A 33 9.39 11.69 -10.90
CA THR A 33 8.53 12.12 -12.02
C THR A 33 9.13 11.85 -13.40
N SER A 34 10.43 11.52 -13.50
CA SER A 34 11.08 11.08 -14.74
C SER A 34 10.92 9.59 -15.01
N GLY A 35 10.37 8.84 -14.04
CA GLY A 35 10.23 7.40 -14.09
C GLY A 35 11.44 6.61 -13.53
N ALA A 36 12.47 7.29 -13.06
CA ALA A 36 13.62 6.66 -12.43
C ALA A 36 13.26 6.12 -11.05
N VAL A 37 13.72 4.92 -10.73
CA VAL A 37 13.50 4.32 -9.41
C VAL A 37 14.28 5.06 -8.33
N LEU A 38 13.70 5.19 -7.13
CA LEU A 38 14.30 5.89 -6.00
C LEU A 38 14.68 4.91 -4.89
N PRO A 39 15.97 4.55 -4.75
CA PRO A 39 16.46 3.82 -3.60
C PRO A 39 16.58 4.73 -2.37
N GLY A 40 16.50 4.13 -1.18
CA GLY A 40 16.71 4.84 0.08
C GLY A 40 15.52 5.66 0.56
N VAL A 41 14.34 5.52 -0.06
CA VAL A 41 13.10 6.16 0.39
C VAL A 41 12.61 5.47 1.66
N THR A 42 12.36 6.23 2.69
CA THR A 42 11.70 5.74 3.91
C THR A 42 10.19 5.65 3.66
N VAL A 43 9.65 4.46 3.88
CA VAL A 43 8.21 4.17 3.73
C VAL A 43 7.65 3.81 5.08
N GLU A 44 6.69 4.57 5.56
CA GLU A 44 6.03 4.39 6.85
C GLU A 44 4.55 4.08 6.65
N ALA A 45 4.10 2.95 7.17
CA ALA A 45 2.68 2.62 7.25
C ALA A 45 2.19 2.82 8.69
N ALA A 46 1.25 3.71 8.86
CA ALA A 46 0.61 4.01 10.13
C ALA A 46 -0.82 3.48 10.16
N SER A 47 -1.20 2.85 11.27
CA SER A 47 -2.57 2.39 11.50
C SER A 47 -2.83 2.22 12.99
N PRO A 48 -4.05 2.53 13.49
CA PRO A 48 -4.45 2.22 14.86
C PRO A 48 -4.47 0.71 15.15
N GLU A 49 -4.60 -0.12 14.11
CA GLU A 49 -4.61 -1.58 14.22
C GLU A 49 -3.23 -2.19 14.52
N LEU A 50 -2.16 -1.45 14.29
CA LEU A 50 -0.80 -1.86 14.64
C LEU A 50 -0.54 -1.64 16.12
N ILE A 51 0.13 -2.59 16.77
CA ILE A 51 0.57 -2.47 18.17
C ILE A 51 1.54 -1.30 18.33
N GLU A 52 2.50 -1.20 17.41
CA GLU A 52 3.53 -0.16 17.38
C GLU A 52 3.06 1.15 16.70
N LYS A 53 1.80 1.19 16.20
CA LYS A 53 1.17 2.28 15.46
C LYS A 53 1.79 2.57 14.10
N VAL A 54 3.08 2.28 13.89
CA VAL A 54 3.83 2.55 12.68
C VAL A 54 4.70 1.34 12.32
N ARG A 55 4.77 1.02 11.03
CA ARG A 55 5.72 0.05 10.47
C ARG A 55 6.53 0.72 9.37
N THR A 56 7.84 0.54 9.38
CA THR A 56 8.76 1.24 8.48
C THR A 56 9.54 0.26 7.61
N ALA A 57 9.77 0.63 6.36
CA ALA A 57 10.68 -0.03 5.43
C ALA A 57 11.46 1.02 4.62
N VAL A 58 12.53 0.59 3.95
CA VAL A 58 13.33 1.45 3.06
C VAL A 58 13.39 0.80 1.69
N THR A 59 13.30 1.60 0.62
CA THR A 59 13.42 1.08 -0.74
C THR A 59 14.84 0.60 -1.04
N ASP A 60 14.91 -0.52 -1.76
CA ASP A 60 16.16 -1.10 -2.23
C ASP A 60 16.73 -0.40 -3.48
N GLY A 61 17.82 -0.94 -4.05
CA GLY A 61 18.44 -0.40 -5.26
C GLY A 61 17.55 -0.37 -6.51
N SER A 62 16.45 -1.12 -6.50
CA SER A 62 15.42 -1.14 -7.55
C SER A 62 14.22 -0.25 -7.24
N GLY A 63 14.29 0.52 -6.14
CA GLY A 63 13.18 1.35 -5.66
C GLY A 63 12.02 0.55 -5.08
N GLN A 64 12.20 -0.74 -4.81
CA GLN A 64 11.18 -1.62 -4.24
C GLN A 64 11.20 -1.59 -2.73
N TYR A 65 10.03 -1.70 -2.12
CA TYR A 65 9.88 -1.84 -0.68
C TYR A 65 8.87 -2.92 -0.33
N ARG A 66 8.94 -3.41 0.90
CA ARG A 66 8.00 -4.37 1.46
C ARG A 66 7.77 -4.11 2.93
N LEU A 67 6.53 -3.90 3.30
CA LEU A 67 6.07 -3.82 4.68
C LEU A 67 5.33 -5.12 5.01
N ILE A 68 5.82 -5.84 6.00
CA ILE A 68 5.32 -7.15 6.42
C ILE A 68 4.74 -7.09 7.83
N ASP A 69 4.12 -8.17 8.28
CA ASP A 69 3.52 -8.31 9.61
C ASP A 69 2.45 -7.24 9.90
N LEU A 70 1.66 -6.94 8.88
CA LEU A 70 0.55 -6.01 8.98
C LEU A 70 -0.73 -6.75 9.41
N ARG A 71 -1.65 -6.02 10.00
CA ARG A 71 -2.98 -6.51 10.37
C ARG A 71 -4.03 -5.96 9.40
N PRO A 72 -5.18 -6.64 9.24
CA PRO A 72 -6.30 -6.04 8.52
C PRO A 72 -6.70 -4.71 9.16
N GLY A 73 -6.96 -3.71 8.35
CA GLY A 73 -7.33 -2.39 8.83
C GLY A 73 -7.09 -1.30 7.81
N THR A 74 -7.25 -0.06 8.22
CA THR A 74 -7.02 1.11 7.39
C THR A 74 -5.64 1.70 7.69
N TYR A 75 -4.88 1.96 6.64
CA TYR A 75 -3.50 2.44 6.71
C TYR A 75 -3.33 3.78 6.03
N SER A 76 -2.41 4.56 6.57
CA SER A 76 -1.81 5.73 5.93
C SER A 76 -0.35 5.41 5.63
N VAL A 77 0.05 5.51 4.37
CA VAL A 77 1.42 5.21 3.93
C VAL A 77 2.11 6.50 3.50
N THR A 78 3.23 6.80 4.14
CA THR A 78 4.02 8.02 3.90
C THR A 78 5.38 7.65 3.32
N PHE A 79 5.78 8.34 2.27
CA PHE A 79 7.07 8.19 1.59
C PHE A 79 7.89 9.45 1.76
N SER A 80 9.10 9.32 2.27
CA SER A 80 10.00 10.45 2.51
C SER A 80 11.42 10.16 2.02
N LEU A 81 12.02 11.14 1.37
CA LEU A 81 13.42 11.13 0.93
C LEU A 81 13.95 12.57 0.95
N PRO A 82 15.15 12.83 1.52
CA PRO A 82 15.76 14.15 1.48
C PRO A 82 15.87 14.67 0.03
N GLY A 83 15.43 15.92 -0.20
CA GLY A 83 15.40 16.55 -1.52
C GLY A 83 14.14 16.28 -2.35
N PHE A 84 13.20 15.51 -1.82
CA PHE A 84 11.90 15.23 -2.43
C PHE A 84 10.75 15.69 -1.53
N SER A 85 9.65 16.05 -2.15
CA SER A 85 8.39 16.32 -1.42
C SER A 85 7.86 15.03 -0.82
N THR A 86 7.41 15.07 0.41
CA THR A 86 6.80 13.91 1.08
C THR A 86 5.51 13.52 0.36
N PHE A 87 5.39 12.26 0.00
CA PHE A 87 4.18 11.71 -0.59
C PHE A 87 3.43 10.88 0.45
N LYS A 88 2.14 11.14 0.61
CA LYS A 88 1.28 10.43 1.57
C LYS A 88 0.05 9.87 0.87
N ARG A 89 -0.26 8.62 1.16
CA ARG A 89 -1.47 7.94 0.71
C ARG A 89 -2.29 7.49 1.90
N ASP A 90 -3.45 8.10 2.08
CA ASP A 90 -4.39 7.78 3.16
C ASP A 90 -5.50 6.84 2.68
N GLY A 91 -6.16 6.18 3.62
CA GLY A 91 -7.34 5.37 3.37
C GLY A 91 -7.07 4.04 2.66
N LEU A 92 -5.86 3.49 2.77
CA LEU A 92 -5.55 2.17 2.24
C LEU A 92 -6.17 1.10 3.12
N VAL A 93 -7.21 0.43 2.63
CA VAL A 93 -7.86 -0.67 3.34
C VAL A 93 -7.14 -1.98 3.02
N LEU A 94 -6.58 -2.60 4.05
CA LEU A 94 -5.93 -3.90 3.99
C LEU A 94 -6.89 -4.95 4.56
N THR A 95 -7.36 -5.85 3.71
CA THR A 95 -8.22 -6.97 4.10
C THR A 95 -7.40 -8.22 4.41
N SER A 96 -8.02 -9.21 5.04
CA SER A 96 -7.38 -10.50 5.31
C SER A 96 -6.92 -11.17 4.02
N GLU A 97 -5.71 -11.75 4.02
CA GLU A 97 -5.11 -12.47 2.89
C GLU A 97 -4.77 -11.61 1.66
N PHE A 98 -4.66 -10.29 1.82
CA PHE A 98 -4.42 -9.38 0.70
C PHE A 98 -2.99 -8.80 0.71
N VAL A 99 -2.35 -8.84 -0.45
CA VAL A 99 -1.12 -8.09 -0.72
C VAL A 99 -1.50 -6.78 -1.41
N ALA A 100 -1.36 -5.67 -0.71
CA ALA A 100 -1.60 -4.37 -1.31
C ALA A 100 -0.37 -3.89 -2.08
N THR A 101 -0.56 -3.45 -3.32
CA THR A 101 0.49 -2.80 -4.10
C THR A 101 0.27 -1.30 -4.12
N VAL A 102 1.21 -0.55 -3.57
CA VAL A 102 1.17 0.91 -3.51
C VAL A 102 2.45 1.45 -4.12
N ASN A 103 2.35 1.98 -5.32
CA ASN A 103 3.45 2.68 -5.98
C ASN A 103 3.38 4.18 -5.66
N ALA A 104 4.52 4.84 -5.65
CA ALA A 104 4.61 6.27 -5.41
C ALA A 104 5.51 6.95 -6.43
N ASP A 105 5.05 8.09 -6.94
CA ASP A 105 5.83 8.98 -7.78
C ASP A 105 6.14 10.24 -6.97
N MET A 106 7.41 10.42 -6.61
CA MET A 106 7.88 11.52 -5.78
C MET A 106 8.40 12.68 -6.64
N LYS A 107 8.08 13.89 -6.23
CA LYS A 107 8.57 15.12 -6.87
C LYS A 107 9.78 15.65 -6.11
N ILE A 108 10.72 16.22 -6.84
CA ILE A 108 11.80 17.00 -6.24
C ILE A 108 11.17 18.26 -5.61
N GLY A 109 11.52 18.53 -4.36
CA GLY A 109 10.96 19.65 -3.61
C GLY A 109 11.48 19.71 -2.19
N SER A 110 10.96 20.67 -1.40
CA SER A 110 11.30 20.76 0.01
C SER A 110 10.53 19.70 0.82
N LEU A 111 11.12 19.24 1.94
CA LEU A 111 10.50 18.29 2.86
C LEU A 111 9.20 18.82 3.51
N GLU A 112 8.92 20.11 3.42
CA GLU A 112 7.73 20.76 3.97
C GLU A 112 6.49 20.62 3.07
N GLU A 113 6.67 20.25 1.79
CA GLU A 113 5.56 19.95 0.89
C GLU A 113 5.11 18.50 1.04
N THR A 114 3.91 18.29 1.56
CA THR A 114 3.28 16.96 1.63
C THR A 114 2.17 16.86 0.59
N ILE A 115 2.31 15.92 -0.35
CA ILE A 115 1.26 15.58 -1.30
C ILE A 115 0.44 14.44 -0.70
N THR A 116 -0.81 14.70 -0.37
CA THR A 116 -1.72 13.70 0.20
C THR A 116 -2.68 13.22 -0.89
N VAL A 117 -2.70 11.92 -1.14
CA VAL A 117 -3.67 11.26 -1.99
C VAL A 117 -4.62 10.47 -1.09
N THR A 118 -5.89 10.85 -1.06
CA THR A 118 -6.94 10.10 -0.39
C THR A 118 -7.39 8.93 -1.27
N GLY A 119 -7.65 7.77 -0.64
CA GLY A 119 -7.93 6.51 -1.35
C GLY A 119 -9.30 6.40 -2.01
N GLU A 120 -10.09 7.46 -2.05
CA GLU A 120 -11.29 7.51 -2.88
C GLU A 120 -10.84 7.56 -4.34
N SER A 121 -11.17 6.51 -5.10
CA SER A 121 -11.09 6.56 -6.55
C SER A 121 -11.83 7.80 -7.01
N PRO A 122 -11.22 8.66 -7.84
CA PRO A 122 -12.00 9.73 -8.45
C PRO A 122 -13.13 9.07 -9.22
N VAL A 123 -14.34 9.21 -8.72
CA VAL A 123 -15.53 8.97 -9.51
C VAL A 123 -15.42 10.01 -10.62
N VAL A 124 -14.96 9.58 -11.77
CA VAL A 124 -15.00 10.44 -12.97
C VAL A 124 -16.48 10.62 -13.27
N ASP A 125 -17.02 11.70 -12.75
CA ASP A 125 -18.37 12.13 -13.10
C ASP A 125 -18.36 12.59 -14.56
N VAL A 126 -18.60 11.63 -15.46
CA VAL A 126 -18.74 11.88 -16.91
C VAL A 126 -19.95 12.77 -17.22
N GLN A 127 -20.75 13.16 -16.21
CA GLN A 127 -21.91 14.03 -16.42
C GLN A 127 -21.56 15.52 -16.41
N SER A 128 -20.39 15.91 -15.91
CA SER A 128 -19.97 17.32 -15.91
C SER A 128 -19.45 17.84 -17.27
N ALA A 129 -19.34 16.99 -18.29
CA ALA A 129 -18.90 17.38 -19.62
C ALA A 129 -19.98 18.09 -20.46
N LYS A 130 -21.18 18.25 -19.94
CA LYS A 130 -22.24 19.01 -20.59
C LYS A 130 -22.25 20.46 -20.12
N ARG A 131 -21.14 21.15 -20.31
CA ARG A 131 -21.15 22.59 -20.31
C ARG A 131 -21.72 23.04 -21.66
N GLN A 132 -23.01 23.22 -21.66
CA GLN A 132 -23.75 23.83 -22.72
C GLN A 132 -23.29 25.29 -22.83
N TYR A 133 -22.50 25.59 -23.85
CA TYR A 133 -22.28 26.97 -24.28
C TYR A 133 -23.58 27.42 -24.93
N THR A 134 -24.41 28.08 -24.19
CA THR A 134 -25.45 28.90 -24.76
C THR A 134 -24.77 30.15 -25.30
N LEU A 135 -24.48 30.17 -26.58
CA LEU A 135 -24.14 31.40 -27.29
C LEU A 135 -25.43 32.20 -27.33
N ASP A 136 -25.49 33.15 -26.45
CA ASP A 136 -26.51 34.19 -26.50
C ASP A 136 -26.21 35.06 -27.71
N SER A 137 -26.95 34.82 -28.76
CA SER A 137 -26.95 35.63 -29.97
C SER A 137 -27.91 36.81 -29.80
N GLU A 138 -27.56 37.75 -28.96
CA GLU A 138 -28.21 39.05 -28.93
C GLU A 138 -27.16 40.14 -29.14
N MET A 139 -26.96 40.46 -30.39
CA MET A 139 -26.57 41.80 -30.77
C MET A 139 -27.08 42.08 -32.19
N VAL A 140 -28.19 42.74 -32.19
CA VAL A 140 -28.56 43.60 -33.33
C VAL A 140 -27.81 44.90 -33.21
#